data_ab9e75b7c2ec15143200e92bffa53a9a
#
_entry.id   ab9e75b7c2ec15143200e92bffa53a9a
#
_cell.length_a   1.000
_cell.length_b   1.000
_cell.length_c   1.000
_cell.angle_alpha   90.00
_cell.angle_beta   90.00
_cell.angle_gamma   90.00
#
_symmetry.space_group_name_H-M   'P 1'
#
loop_
_entity.id
_entity.type
_entity.pdbx_description
1 polymer ?
#
loop_
_entity_poly.entity_id
_entity_poly.type
_entity_poly.pdbx_seq_one_letter_code
_entity_poly.pdbx_strand_id
1 'polypeptide(L)'
;MRYIDADGHVEENPATFDDKYLDPAFRPVRPRVVRDNELVYWSIDEQLFPRRVGRGCNNLGTPTNYDGKPSIHTMGKPESIPCMELSDLRARLDIMDEEEIAVQVLYTTLFLAYPLSSDPRLVTALCSSYNRWLGDRLGNHERLKWAAVANLDETEQAVKQVREAKRLGASAVMVLGTAGDRQLDHPSLFQFYETLCQEKLPLAVHVGWACPSINNLYSHIYPSGVIAFHFPVLMAFAALISGGVLDRFADLKVVFLEAGSMWVPYMIDRLNHRYQNQGKKLAQFLPQTKPLQQLPVIDYIKSGNLFFSAELEDFILPQVLDLVGEKQVVMGTDMPHGDRERFAARHLQERKDLSDAAMENILQNNPARLYSLRV
;
A
#
# COMPACT_ATOMS: atom_id res chain seq x y z
N MET A 1 20.97 15.09 -0.35
CA MET A 1 19.72 15.77 -0.78
C MET A 1 18.59 15.23 0.08
N ARG A 2 17.85 16.06 0.78
CA ARG A 2 16.67 15.58 1.53
C ARG A 2 15.60 15.13 0.56
N TYR A 3 14.90 14.04 0.86
CA TYR A 3 13.94 13.41 -0.07
C TYR A 3 12.59 13.12 0.60
N ILE A 4 11.61 12.77 -0.22
CA ILE A 4 10.29 12.32 0.21
C ILE A 4 10.28 10.79 0.13
N ASP A 5 10.14 10.16 1.26
CA ASP A 5 9.92 8.73 1.37
C ASP A 5 8.44 8.43 1.07
N ALA A 6 8.20 7.79 -0.07
CA ALA A 6 6.86 7.55 -0.57
C ALA A 6 6.19 6.33 0.09
N ASP A 7 6.94 5.53 0.86
CA ASP A 7 6.49 4.28 1.45
C ASP A 7 7.28 3.97 2.72
N GLY A 8 6.78 4.46 3.83
CA GLY A 8 7.18 4.05 5.16
C GLY A 8 5.99 3.49 5.91
N HIS A 9 6.20 2.82 7.02
CA HIS A 9 5.14 2.16 7.77
C HIS A 9 5.07 2.60 9.23
N VAL A 10 3.89 2.38 9.81
CA VAL A 10 3.66 2.44 11.24
C VAL A 10 3.31 1.05 11.75
N GLU A 11 3.86 0.68 12.87
CA GLU A 11 3.48 -0.55 13.58
C GLU A 11 2.32 -0.25 14.51
N GLU A 12 1.18 -0.88 14.27
CA GLU A 12 0.02 -0.76 15.14
C GLU A 12 0.32 -1.35 16.52
N ASN A 13 -0.27 -0.76 17.53
CA ASN A 13 -0.19 -1.20 18.91
C ASN A 13 -1.60 -1.20 19.55
N PRO A 14 -1.79 -1.72 20.77
CA PRO A 14 -3.11 -1.77 21.39
C PRO A 14 -3.84 -0.44 21.45
N ALA A 15 -3.13 0.71 21.52
CA ALA A 15 -3.76 2.04 21.55
C ALA A 15 -4.46 2.39 20.21
N THR A 16 -4.11 1.74 19.11
CA THR A 16 -4.81 1.87 17.83
C THR A 16 -6.30 1.49 17.95
N PHE A 17 -6.61 0.58 18.87
CA PHE A 17 -7.97 0.03 19.08
C PHE A 17 -8.54 0.40 20.45
N ASP A 18 -8.09 1.50 21.05
CA ASP A 18 -8.62 2.02 22.31
C ASP A 18 -10.07 2.52 22.18
N ASP A 19 -10.74 2.63 23.32
CA ASP A 19 -12.12 3.13 23.42
C ASP A 19 -12.34 4.49 22.77
N LYS A 20 -11.29 5.30 22.65
CA LYS A 20 -11.32 6.60 21.98
C LYS A 20 -11.58 6.47 20.47
N TYR A 21 -11.10 5.40 19.85
CA TYR A 21 -11.07 5.26 18.39
C TYR A 21 -12.01 4.17 17.89
N LEU A 22 -12.09 3.04 18.62
CA LEU A 22 -12.89 1.89 18.23
C LEU A 22 -14.37 2.11 18.56
N ASP A 23 -15.23 1.79 17.60
CA ASP A 23 -16.69 1.83 17.77
C ASP A 23 -17.10 1.04 19.02
N PRO A 24 -17.94 1.61 19.93
CA PRO A 24 -18.39 0.96 21.15
C PRO A 24 -18.95 -0.45 20.97
N ALA A 25 -19.63 -0.73 19.83
CA ALA A 25 -20.20 -2.04 19.55
C ALA A 25 -19.14 -3.15 19.43
N PHE A 26 -17.90 -2.79 19.04
CA PHE A 26 -16.81 -3.75 18.81
C PHE A 26 -15.75 -3.78 19.92
N ARG A 27 -15.88 -2.95 20.97
CA ARG A 27 -14.95 -2.94 22.10
C ARG A 27 -14.79 -4.28 22.81
N PRO A 28 -15.84 -5.12 22.97
CA PRO A 28 -15.70 -6.45 23.58
C PRO A 28 -14.79 -7.40 22.78
N VAL A 29 -14.72 -7.22 21.47
CA VAL A 29 -13.94 -8.06 20.53
C VAL A 29 -12.73 -7.34 19.94
N ARG A 30 -12.26 -6.26 20.60
CA ARG A 30 -11.09 -5.50 20.16
C ARG A 30 -9.86 -6.38 19.97
N PRO A 31 -8.99 -6.07 18.99
CA PRO A 31 -7.71 -6.74 18.84
C PRO A 31 -6.88 -6.70 20.12
N ARG A 32 -6.23 -7.81 20.43
CA ARG A 32 -5.35 -7.95 21.60
C ARG A 32 -4.00 -8.53 21.16
N VAL A 33 -2.95 -8.07 21.81
CA VAL A 33 -1.65 -8.70 21.69
C VAL A 33 -1.60 -9.87 22.65
N VAL A 34 -1.23 -11.04 22.15
CA VAL A 34 -1.10 -12.27 22.92
C VAL A 34 0.24 -12.92 22.66
N ARG A 35 0.71 -13.74 23.63
CA ARG A 35 1.95 -14.48 23.50
C ARG A 35 1.66 -15.98 23.48
N ASP A 36 2.29 -16.67 22.54
CA ASP A 36 2.33 -18.11 22.48
C ASP A 36 3.82 -18.54 22.45
N ASN A 37 4.27 -19.16 23.54
CA ASN A 37 5.68 -19.44 23.80
C ASN A 37 6.55 -18.19 23.66
N GLU A 38 7.51 -18.16 22.72
CA GLU A 38 8.41 -17.04 22.47
C GLU A 38 7.87 -16.06 21.40
N LEU A 39 6.73 -16.37 20.78
CA LEU A 39 6.17 -15.59 19.70
C LEU A 39 5.01 -14.73 20.16
N VAL A 40 4.88 -13.56 19.55
CA VAL A 40 3.83 -12.59 19.83
C VAL A 40 2.91 -12.48 18.61
N TYR A 41 1.61 -12.32 18.87
CA TYR A 41 0.57 -12.28 17.85
C TYR A 41 -0.48 -11.24 18.19
N TRP A 42 -1.12 -10.71 17.16
CA TRP A 42 -2.45 -10.13 17.30
C TRP A 42 -3.49 -11.23 17.36
N SER A 43 -4.37 -11.18 18.34
CA SER A 43 -5.61 -11.97 18.41
C SER A 43 -6.76 -11.07 17.94
N ILE A 44 -7.34 -11.40 16.78
CA ILE A 44 -8.44 -10.67 16.15
C ILE A 44 -9.48 -11.70 15.70
N ASP A 45 -10.72 -11.56 16.15
CA ASP A 45 -11.83 -12.46 15.77
C ASP A 45 -11.43 -13.95 15.92
N GLU A 46 -10.88 -14.30 17.09
CA GLU A 46 -10.40 -15.65 17.44
C GLU A 46 -9.28 -16.20 16.53
N GLN A 47 -8.69 -15.37 15.67
CA GLN A 47 -7.56 -15.72 14.81
C GLN A 47 -6.27 -15.05 15.29
N LEU A 48 -5.14 -15.70 15.03
CA LEU A 48 -3.80 -15.18 15.33
C LEU A 48 -3.15 -14.62 14.06
N PHE A 49 -2.63 -13.39 14.16
CA PHE A 49 -1.87 -12.73 13.11
C PHE A 49 -0.46 -12.37 13.61
N PRO A 50 0.58 -12.63 12.78
CA PRO A 50 0.53 -13.28 11.48
C PRO A 50 0.22 -14.79 11.59
N ARG A 51 -0.33 -15.36 10.51
CA ARG A 51 -0.50 -16.81 10.39
C ARG A 51 0.81 -17.42 9.87
N ARG A 52 1.71 -17.79 10.78
CA ARG A 52 3.08 -18.19 10.41
C ARG A 52 3.20 -19.56 9.74
N VAL A 53 2.22 -20.45 9.92
CA VAL A 53 2.24 -21.82 9.41
C VAL A 53 0.87 -22.24 8.89
N GLY A 54 0.89 -23.24 8.01
CA GLY A 54 -0.30 -23.82 7.45
C GLY A 54 -0.84 -23.02 6.25
N ARG A 55 -1.96 -23.49 5.74
CA ARG A 55 -2.60 -22.94 4.54
C ARG A 55 -3.01 -21.46 4.75
N GLY A 56 -2.63 -20.62 3.79
CA GLY A 56 -2.86 -19.17 3.88
C GLY A 56 -1.88 -18.45 4.81
N CYS A 57 -0.68 -19.02 5.00
CA CYS A 57 0.35 -18.41 5.85
C CYS A 57 0.78 -17.02 5.34
N ASN A 58 1.05 -16.15 6.28
CA ASN A 58 1.58 -14.80 6.07
C ASN A 58 2.54 -14.43 7.22
N ASN A 59 3.32 -13.37 7.05
CA ASN A 59 4.35 -12.99 8.03
C ASN A 59 4.24 -11.54 8.53
N LEU A 60 3.29 -10.76 8.05
CA LEU A 60 3.15 -9.35 8.47
C LEU A 60 2.19 -9.17 9.64
N GLY A 61 2.31 -8.00 10.27
CA GLY A 61 1.51 -7.63 11.42
C GLY A 61 1.98 -8.22 12.75
N THR A 62 3.25 -8.63 12.86
CA THR A 62 3.80 -9.07 14.16
C THR A 62 3.85 -7.89 15.13
N PRO A 63 3.24 -7.96 16.33
CA PRO A 63 3.33 -6.88 17.29
C PRO A 63 4.79 -6.57 17.67
N THR A 64 5.09 -5.30 17.91
CA THR A 64 6.42 -4.81 18.27
C THR A 64 6.90 -5.31 19.63
N ASN A 65 5.95 -5.48 20.56
CA ASN A 65 6.26 -5.90 21.93
C ASN A 65 5.07 -6.65 22.56
N TYR A 66 5.38 -7.30 23.68
CA TYR A 66 4.40 -7.85 24.59
C TYR A 66 4.81 -7.51 26.02
N ASP A 67 3.93 -6.89 26.77
CA ASP A 67 4.16 -6.50 28.18
C ASP A 67 5.47 -5.71 28.36
N GLY A 68 5.74 -4.78 27.44
CA GLY A 68 6.94 -3.92 27.44
C GLY A 68 8.23 -4.63 27.03
N LYS A 69 8.19 -5.91 26.63
CA LYS A 69 9.35 -6.64 26.12
C LYS A 69 9.32 -6.70 24.61
N PRO A 70 10.44 -6.33 23.93
CA PRO A 70 10.54 -6.42 22.48
C PRO A 70 10.20 -7.82 21.95
N SER A 71 9.47 -7.89 20.85
CA SER A 71 9.20 -9.12 20.13
C SER A 71 10.38 -9.47 19.21
N ILE A 72 10.38 -10.67 18.64
CA ILE A 72 11.38 -11.07 17.64
C ILE A 72 11.39 -10.12 16.43
N HIS A 73 10.26 -9.51 16.14
CA HIS A 73 10.10 -8.54 15.02
C HIS A 73 10.92 -7.27 15.24
N THR A 74 11.14 -6.85 16.48
CA THR A 74 11.85 -5.60 16.82
C THR A 74 13.31 -5.83 17.24
N MET A 75 13.72 -7.09 17.42
CA MET A 75 15.09 -7.41 17.82
C MET A 75 16.08 -7.07 16.72
N GLY A 76 17.11 -6.31 17.08
CA GLY A 76 18.20 -5.92 16.16
C GLY A 76 17.87 -4.77 15.20
N LYS A 77 16.66 -4.22 15.25
CA LYS A 77 16.31 -3.02 14.46
C LYS A 77 16.92 -1.76 15.07
N PRO A 78 17.34 -0.80 14.25
CA PRO A 78 17.83 0.49 14.75
C PRO A 78 16.70 1.37 15.29
N GLU A 79 15.47 1.20 14.80
CA GLU A 79 14.30 1.92 15.26
C GLU A 79 13.85 1.42 16.63
N SER A 80 13.65 2.35 17.56
CA SER A 80 13.03 2.05 18.84
C SER A 80 11.55 1.73 18.69
N ILE A 81 10.97 0.97 19.60
CA ILE A 81 9.52 0.70 19.63
C ILE A 81 8.71 2.00 19.57
N PRO A 82 9.00 3.06 20.36
CA PRO A 82 8.31 4.33 20.24
C PRO A 82 8.41 5.00 18.86
N CYS A 83 9.52 4.81 18.15
CA CYS A 83 9.68 5.26 16.76
C CYS A 83 8.77 4.48 15.80
N MET A 84 8.75 3.14 15.92
CA MET A 84 7.95 2.26 15.06
C MET A 84 6.45 2.47 15.25
N GLU A 85 5.99 2.58 16.50
CA GLU A 85 4.59 2.75 16.89
C GLU A 85 4.12 4.21 16.86
N LEU A 86 5.00 5.17 16.55
CA LEU A 86 4.74 6.60 16.64
C LEU A 86 4.25 7.04 18.04
N SER A 87 4.57 6.31 19.09
CA SER A 87 4.27 6.73 20.47
C SER A 87 5.16 7.88 20.92
N ASP A 88 6.33 8.04 20.28
CA ASP A 88 7.20 9.21 20.35
C ASP A 88 7.53 9.67 18.91
N LEU A 89 6.89 10.77 18.47
CA LEU A 89 7.13 11.34 17.14
C LEU A 89 8.56 11.89 17.01
N ARG A 90 9.17 12.33 18.11
CA ARG A 90 10.54 12.84 18.06
C ARG A 90 11.52 11.74 17.68
N ALA A 91 11.37 10.54 18.25
CA ALA A 91 12.18 9.38 17.87
C ALA A 91 12.08 9.05 16.38
N ARG A 92 10.88 9.20 15.77
CA ARG A 92 10.69 9.01 14.33
C ARG A 92 11.40 10.10 13.51
N LEU A 93 11.25 11.34 13.91
CA LEU A 93 11.86 12.47 13.23
C LEU A 93 13.40 12.44 13.30
N ASP A 94 13.97 11.96 14.42
CA ASP A 94 15.41 11.81 14.57
C ASP A 94 16.00 10.80 13.58
N ILE A 95 15.35 9.65 13.36
CA ILE A 95 15.75 8.67 12.32
C ILE A 95 15.59 9.28 10.91
N MET A 96 14.49 9.99 10.66
CA MET A 96 14.31 10.69 9.38
C MET A 96 15.39 11.73 9.13
N ASP A 97 15.84 12.44 10.16
CA ASP A 97 16.95 13.41 10.04
C ASP A 97 18.28 12.71 9.76
N GLU A 98 18.56 11.58 10.41
CA GLU A 98 19.75 10.76 10.16
C GLU A 98 19.80 10.27 8.71
N GLU A 99 18.67 9.86 8.16
CA GLU A 99 18.55 9.28 6.82
C GLU A 99 18.18 10.31 5.73
N GLU A 100 18.21 11.61 6.07
CA GLU A 100 17.94 12.73 5.16
C GLU A 100 16.49 12.73 4.58
N ILE A 101 15.54 12.07 5.24
CA ILE A 101 14.12 12.06 4.85
C ILE A 101 13.48 13.40 5.23
N ALA A 102 13.03 14.17 4.25
CA ALA A 102 12.32 15.42 4.48
C ALA A 102 10.87 15.19 4.92
N VAL A 103 10.16 14.35 4.18
CA VAL A 103 8.78 13.97 4.41
C VAL A 103 8.66 12.45 4.23
N GLN A 104 7.87 11.80 5.07
CA GLN A 104 7.55 10.38 4.96
C GLN A 104 6.05 10.18 4.90
N VAL A 105 5.60 9.33 3.98
CA VAL A 105 4.21 8.89 3.87
C VAL A 105 4.09 7.53 4.53
N LEU A 106 3.23 7.44 5.55
CA LEU A 106 3.12 6.27 6.42
C LEU A 106 1.92 5.41 6.03
N TYR A 107 2.18 4.13 5.91
CA TYR A 107 1.20 3.07 5.67
C TYR A 107 1.05 2.18 6.89
N THR A 108 0.02 1.38 6.90
CA THR A 108 -0.26 0.37 7.93
C THR A 108 0.65 -0.85 7.76
N THR A 109 0.96 -1.56 8.83
CA THR A 109 1.59 -2.88 8.80
C THR A 109 0.57 -4.00 9.00
N LEU A 110 -0.36 -3.84 9.94
CA LEU A 110 -1.35 -4.88 10.26
C LEU A 110 -2.32 -5.18 9.11
N PHE A 111 -2.77 -4.12 8.40
CA PHE A 111 -3.76 -4.28 7.32
C PHE A 111 -3.15 -4.75 5.99
N LEU A 112 -1.87 -5.11 5.95
CA LEU A 112 -1.26 -5.83 4.83
C LEU A 112 -1.67 -7.32 4.80
N ALA A 113 -2.28 -7.82 5.87
CA ALA A 113 -2.93 -9.13 5.93
C ALA A 113 -4.46 -8.94 5.90
N TYR A 114 -5.10 -9.35 4.83
CA TYR A 114 -6.54 -9.17 4.63
C TYR A 114 -7.22 -10.49 4.24
N PRO A 115 -8.45 -10.74 4.66
CA PRO A 115 -9.19 -9.98 5.67
C PRO A 115 -8.70 -10.28 7.11
N LEU A 116 -8.81 -9.30 8.00
CA LEU A 116 -8.49 -9.46 9.44
C LEU A 116 -9.62 -10.17 10.21
N SER A 117 -10.81 -10.26 9.65
CA SER A 117 -11.98 -10.93 10.20
C SER A 117 -12.92 -11.37 9.08
N SER A 118 -13.73 -12.38 9.34
CA SER A 118 -14.83 -12.80 8.46
C SER A 118 -16.09 -11.91 8.61
N ASP A 119 -16.18 -11.10 9.67
CA ASP A 119 -17.25 -10.10 9.83
C ASP A 119 -16.81 -8.76 9.19
N PRO A 120 -17.38 -8.37 8.04
CA PRO A 120 -16.99 -7.13 7.36
C PRO A 120 -17.27 -5.88 8.21
N ARG A 121 -18.22 -5.93 9.14
CA ARG A 121 -18.52 -4.82 10.05
C ARG A 121 -17.39 -4.63 11.07
N LEU A 122 -16.80 -5.72 11.57
CA LEU A 122 -15.63 -5.65 12.43
C LEU A 122 -14.44 -5.06 11.64
N VAL A 123 -14.19 -5.53 10.40
CA VAL A 123 -13.14 -4.96 9.54
C VAL A 123 -13.36 -3.47 9.34
N THR A 124 -14.59 -3.03 9.06
CA THR A 124 -14.95 -1.60 8.95
C THR A 124 -14.62 -0.84 10.24
N ALA A 125 -14.94 -1.38 11.40
CA ALA A 125 -14.65 -0.75 12.69
C ALA A 125 -13.14 -0.64 12.93
N LEU A 126 -12.38 -1.68 12.60
CA LEU A 126 -10.91 -1.68 12.73
C LEU A 126 -10.25 -0.66 11.80
N CYS A 127 -10.65 -0.60 10.51
CA CYS A 127 -10.19 0.43 9.57
C CYS A 127 -10.46 1.85 10.09
N SER A 128 -11.69 2.08 10.58
CA SER A 128 -12.08 3.39 11.13
C SER A 128 -11.29 3.74 12.39
N SER A 129 -11.00 2.74 13.24
CA SER A 129 -10.18 2.92 14.44
C SER A 129 -8.75 3.34 14.10
N TYR A 130 -8.11 2.63 13.17
CA TYR A 130 -6.77 2.98 12.66
C TYR A 130 -6.75 4.42 12.09
N ASN A 131 -7.69 4.77 11.22
CA ASN A 131 -7.75 6.08 10.60
C ASN A 131 -7.92 7.21 11.64
N ARG A 132 -8.75 7.02 12.66
CA ARG A 132 -8.94 7.97 13.75
C ARG A 132 -7.72 8.09 14.64
N TRP A 133 -7.11 6.95 14.98
CA TRP A 133 -5.88 6.91 15.79
C TRP A 133 -4.75 7.66 15.10
N LEU A 134 -4.51 7.38 13.81
CA LEU A 134 -3.41 8.00 13.09
C LEU A 134 -3.70 9.47 12.77
N GLY A 135 -4.96 9.81 12.44
CA GLY A 135 -5.40 11.17 12.27
C GLY A 135 -5.30 12.03 13.54
N ASP A 136 -5.61 11.47 14.71
CA ASP A 136 -5.43 12.15 16.00
C ASP A 136 -3.95 12.38 16.34
N ARG A 137 -3.09 11.43 15.96
CA ARG A 137 -1.67 11.48 16.24
C ARG A 137 -0.90 12.40 15.29
N LEU A 138 -1.23 12.39 14.02
CA LEU A 138 -0.49 13.10 12.98
C LEU A 138 -1.27 14.28 12.39
N GLY A 139 -2.58 14.14 12.18
CA GLY A 139 -3.38 15.15 11.51
C GLY A 139 -2.73 15.65 10.21
N ASN A 140 -2.46 16.94 10.14
CA ASN A 140 -1.75 17.62 9.06
C ASN A 140 -0.26 17.85 9.38
N HIS A 141 0.40 16.93 10.09
CA HIS A 141 1.81 17.07 10.46
C HIS A 141 2.66 17.44 9.23
N GLU A 142 3.64 18.33 9.41
CA GLU A 142 4.41 18.88 8.29
C GLU A 142 5.21 17.80 7.55
N ARG A 143 5.92 16.95 8.30
CA ARG A 143 6.86 15.96 7.77
C ARG A 143 6.33 14.52 7.75
N LEU A 144 5.32 14.19 8.56
CA LEU A 144 4.72 12.85 8.63
C LEU A 144 3.35 12.91 7.99
N LYS A 145 3.21 12.29 6.84
CA LYS A 145 1.96 12.10 6.11
C LYS A 145 1.48 10.67 6.30
N TRP A 146 0.23 10.40 6.00
CA TRP A 146 -0.30 9.07 6.23
C TRP A 146 -1.37 8.68 5.21
N ALA A 147 -1.46 7.39 4.96
CA ALA A 147 -2.48 6.77 4.14
C ALA A 147 -3.57 6.16 5.03
N ALA A 148 -4.81 6.44 4.70
CA ALA A 148 -5.95 5.78 5.34
C ALA A 148 -6.16 4.39 4.77
N VAL A 149 -6.84 3.52 5.52
CA VAL A 149 -7.35 2.23 5.05
C VAL A 149 -8.86 2.27 4.90
N ALA A 150 -9.39 1.48 3.96
CA ALA A 150 -10.82 1.40 3.72
C ALA A 150 -11.26 -0.06 3.49
N ASN A 151 -12.38 -0.44 4.10
CA ASN A 151 -12.96 -1.77 3.89
C ASN A 151 -13.76 -1.81 2.58
N LEU A 152 -13.16 -2.35 1.52
CA LEU A 152 -13.79 -2.46 0.21
C LEU A 152 -14.96 -3.46 0.16
N ASP A 153 -15.12 -4.35 1.13
CA ASP A 153 -16.27 -5.27 1.19
C ASP A 153 -17.57 -4.55 1.56
N GLU A 154 -17.46 -3.39 2.23
CA GLU A 154 -18.58 -2.51 2.54
C GLU A 154 -18.38 -1.15 1.87
N THR A 155 -18.63 -1.05 0.55
CA THR A 155 -18.30 0.13 -0.26
C THR A 155 -18.91 1.43 0.27
N GLU A 156 -20.14 1.40 0.78
CA GLU A 156 -20.76 2.59 1.39
C GLU A 156 -20.00 3.08 2.62
N GLN A 157 -19.47 2.15 3.41
CA GLN A 157 -18.63 2.49 4.57
C GLN A 157 -17.24 2.96 4.12
N ALA A 158 -16.67 2.31 3.10
CA ALA A 158 -15.42 2.78 2.49
C ALA A 158 -15.50 4.24 2.03
N VAL A 159 -16.60 4.65 1.40
CA VAL A 159 -16.86 6.06 1.02
C VAL A 159 -16.86 6.99 2.24
N LYS A 160 -17.51 6.58 3.34
CA LYS A 160 -17.51 7.38 4.58
C LYS A 160 -16.12 7.45 5.20
N GLN A 161 -15.37 6.34 5.20
CA GLN A 161 -14.01 6.27 5.70
C GLN A 161 -13.07 7.20 4.91
N VAL A 162 -13.16 7.25 3.58
CA VAL A 162 -12.38 8.17 2.74
C VAL A 162 -12.65 9.63 3.12
N ARG A 163 -13.93 10.03 3.24
CA ARG A 163 -14.29 11.40 3.61
C ARG A 163 -13.86 11.76 5.04
N GLU A 164 -14.00 10.82 5.98
CA GLU A 164 -13.53 11.03 7.36
C GLU A 164 -12.01 11.17 7.38
N ALA A 165 -11.28 10.27 6.71
CA ALA A 165 -9.82 10.30 6.64
C ALA A 165 -9.28 11.60 6.02
N LYS A 166 -9.92 12.10 4.96
CA LYS A 166 -9.58 13.40 4.38
C LYS A 166 -9.68 14.54 5.41
N ARG A 167 -10.76 14.56 6.19
CA ARG A 167 -10.94 15.56 7.25
C ARG A 167 -9.91 15.43 8.38
N LEU A 168 -9.44 14.20 8.62
CA LEU A 168 -8.41 13.90 9.61
C LEU A 168 -6.99 14.15 9.10
N GLY A 169 -6.80 14.52 7.83
CA GLY A 169 -5.50 14.88 7.26
C GLY A 169 -4.79 13.78 6.48
N ALA A 170 -5.48 12.70 6.09
CA ALA A 170 -4.90 11.67 5.23
C ALA A 170 -4.44 12.26 3.88
N SER A 171 -3.32 11.77 3.37
CA SER A 171 -2.71 12.15 2.09
C SER A 171 -2.93 11.13 0.98
N ALA A 172 -3.36 9.92 1.31
CA ALA A 172 -3.69 8.84 0.38
C ALA A 172 -4.72 7.89 1.02
N VAL A 173 -5.26 6.97 0.22
CA VAL A 173 -6.01 5.82 0.72
C VAL A 173 -5.36 4.56 0.20
N MET A 174 -4.94 3.69 1.11
CA MET A 174 -4.34 2.41 0.82
C MET A 174 -5.42 1.35 0.64
N VAL A 175 -5.22 0.54 -0.38
CA VAL A 175 -5.91 -0.73 -0.60
C VAL A 175 -4.88 -1.79 -0.99
N LEU A 176 -5.22 -3.06 -0.84
CA LEU A 176 -4.43 -4.14 -1.39
C LEU A 176 -4.82 -4.41 -2.85
N GLY A 177 -4.05 -5.25 -3.54
CA GLY A 177 -4.24 -5.49 -4.97
C GLY A 177 -5.55 -6.17 -5.36
N THR A 178 -6.28 -6.72 -4.38
CA THR A 178 -7.66 -7.23 -4.54
C THR A 178 -8.48 -6.94 -3.28
N ALA A 179 -9.79 -6.99 -3.38
CA ALA A 179 -10.71 -6.97 -2.24
C ALA A 179 -11.21 -8.40 -1.99
N GLY A 180 -10.46 -9.17 -1.21
CA GLY A 180 -10.65 -10.62 -1.15
C GLY A 180 -10.42 -11.23 -2.54
N ASP A 181 -11.31 -12.09 -3.00
CA ASP A 181 -11.25 -12.67 -4.36
C ASP A 181 -11.88 -11.76 -5.45
N ARG A 182 -12.30 -10.54 -5.09
CA ARG A 182 -12.89 -9.58 -6.01
C ARG A 182 -11.82 -8.64 -6.58
N GLN A 183 -11.80 -8.48 -7.91
CA GLN A 183 -10.90 -7.58 -8.60
C GLN A 183 -11.26 -6.10 -8.39
N LEU A 184 -10.29 -5.21 -8.55
CA LEU A 184 -10.47 -3.78 -8.35
C LEU A 184 -11.26 -3.07 -9.47
N ASP A 185 -11.60 -3.73 -10.57
CA ASP A 185 -12.51 -3.22 -11.61
C ASP A 185 -14.00 -3.48 -11.34
N HIS A 186 -14.32 -4.15 -10.23
CA HIS A 186 -15.70 -4.49 -9.92
C HIS A 186 -16.58 -3.23 -9.77
N PRO A 187 -17.76 -3.17 -10.42
CA PRO A 187 -18.59 -1.95 -10.42
C PRO A 187 -19.03 -1.45 -9.04
N SER A 188 -19.11 -2.33 -8.05
CA SER A 188 -19.41 -1.90 -6.66
C SER A 188 -18.40 -0.92 -6.10
N LEU A 189 -17.17 -0.85 -6.65
CA LEU A 189 -16.12 0.05 -6.20
C LEU A 189 -16.15 1.44 -6.87
N PHE A 190 -17.04 1.66 -7.86
CA PHE A 190 -17.04 2.90 -8.62
C PHE A 190 -17.34 4.13 -7.76
N GLN A 191 -18.24 4.03 -6.78
CA GLN A 191 -18.52 5.13 -5.85
C GLN A 191 -17.31 5.46 -4.95
N PHE A 192 -16.53 4.46 -4.60
CA PHE A 192 -15.28 4.64 -3.86
C PHE A 192 -14.25 5.43 -4.71
N TYR A 193 -14.05 5.05 -6.00
CA TYR A 193 -13.15 5.79 -6.90
C TYR A 193 -13.62 7.22 -7.17
N GLU A 194 -14.92 7.41 -7.38
CA GLU A 194 -15.50 8.75 -7.52
C GLU A 194 -15.20 9.62 -6.30
N THR A 195 -15.32 9.04 -5.09
CA THR A 195 -15.02 9.75 -3.84
C THR A 195 -13.54 10.09 -3.75
N LEU A 196 -12.63 9.19 -4.12
CA LEU A 196 -11.19 9.50 -4.15
C LEU A 196 -10.88 10.69 -5.07
N CYS A 197 -11.49 10.73 -6.27
CA CYS A 197 -11.35 11.86 -7.19
C CYS A 197 -11.89 13.16 -6.58
N GLN A 198 -13.08 13.14 -5.98
CA GLN A 198 -13.69 14.30 -5.32
C GLN A 198 -12.83 14.86 -4.19
N GLU A 199 -12.30 13.98 -3.33
CA GLU A 199 -11.46 14.32 -2.19
C GLU A 199 -9.98 14.59 -2.59
N LYS A 200 -9.62 14.34 -3.86
CA LYS A 200 -8.25 14.46 -4.39
C LYS A 200 -7.24 13.63 -3.58
N LEU A 201 -7.63 12.41 -3.23
CA LEU A 201 -6.77 11.45 -2.57
C LEU A 201 -6.31 10.40 -3.58
N PRO A 202 -5.00 10.16 -3.73
CA PRO A 202 -4.50 9.06 -4.54
C PRO A 202 -4.89 7.71 -3.94
N LEU A 203 -5.13 6.75 -4.82
CA LEU A 203 -5.25 5.34 -4.51
C LEU A 203 -3.84 4.74 -4.40
N ALA A 204 -3.46 4.26 -3.24
CA ALA A 204 -2.23 3.53 -3.05
C ALA A 204 -2.53 2.01 -3.04
N VAL A 205 -2.13 1.33 -4.09
CA VAL A 205 -2.24 -0.14 -4.20
C VAL A 205 -0.95 -0.72 -3.67
N HIS A 206 -1.03 -1.35 -2.51
CA HIS A 206 0.13 -1.88 -1.79
C HIS A 206 0.20 -3.41 -1.91
N VAL A 207 1.39 -3.98 -1.81
CA VAL A 207 1.54 -5.42 -1.64
C VAL A 207 0.82 -5.89 -0.38
N GLY A 208 0.55 -7.17 -0.30
CA GLY A 208 -0.12 -7.75 0.87
C GLY A 208 -0.83 -9.04 0.53
N TRP A 209 -1.14 -9.83 1.55
CA TRP A 209 -1.90 -11.06 1.41
C TRP A 209 -3.39 -10.73 1.23
N ALA A 210 -3.75 -10.30 0.02
CA ALA A 210 -5.06 -9.73 -0.32
C ALA A 210 -6.07 -10.75 -0.85
N CYS A 211 -5.60 -11.77 -1.58
CA CYS A 211 -6.42 -12.69 -2.36
C CYS A 211 -6.49 -14.07 -1.71
N PRO A 212 -7.57 -14.44 -0.98
CA PRO A 212 -7.68 -15.73 -0.29
C PRO A 212 -7.49 -16.93 -1.21
N SER A 213 -7.98 -16.88 -2.45
CA SER A 213 -7.80 -17.97 -3.43
C SER A 213 -6.34 -18.21 -3.77
N ILE A 214 -5.51 -17.17 -3.83
CA ILE A 214 -4.06 -17.29 -4.04
C ILE A 214 -3.35 -17.64 -2.73
N ASN A 215 -3.66 -16.94 -1.64
CA ASN A 215 -3.04 -17.16 -0.34
C ASN A 215 -3.16 -18.62 0.11
N ASN A 216 -4.33 -19.21 -0.09
CA ASN A 216 -4.64 -20.59 0.29
C ASN A 216 -3.96 -21.67 -0.57
N LEU A 217 -3.22 -21.32 -1.62
CA LEU A 217 -2.37 -22.26 -2.35
C LEU A 217 -1.09 -22.59 -1.57
N TYR A 218 -0.71 -21.73 -0.64
CA TYR A 218 0.58 -21.82 0.06
C TYR A 218 0.40 -22.19 1.53
N SER A 219 1.29 -23.06 2.00
CA SER A 219 1.44 -23.43 3.43
C SER A 219 2.85 -23.16 3.95
N HIS A 220 3.70 -22.57 3.12
CA HIS A 220 5.06 -22.19 3.45
C HIS A 220 5.27 -20.70 3.13
N ILE A 221 5.87 -19.97 4.07
CA ILE A 221 5.97 -18.51 4.00
C ILE A 221 6.78 -18.00 2.80
N TYR A 222 7.86 -18.68 2.42
CA TYR A 222 8.72 -18.23 1.34
C TYR A 222 7.99 -18.13 -0.01
N PRO A 223 7.38 -19.19 -0.58
CA PRO A 223 6.62 -19.04 -1.83
C PRO A 223 5.36 -18.18 -1.66
N SER A 224 4.76 -18.12 -0.48
CA SER A 224 3.65 -17.21 -0.18
C SER A 224 4.09 -15.75 -0.29
N GLY A 225 5.24 -15.37 0.27
CA GLY A 225 5.80 -14.03 0.16
C GLY A 225 6.13 -13.64 -1.28
N VAL A 226 6.62 -14.57 -2.10
CA VAL A 226 6.94 -14.27 -3.52
C VAL A 226 5.69 -14.06 -4.37
N ILE A 227 4.67 -14.91 -4.21
CA ILE A 227 3.51 -14.91 -5.10
C ILE A 227 2.28 -14.25 -4.48
N ALA A 228 1.84 -14.76 -3.32
CA ALA A 228 0.59 -14.30 -2.73
C ALA A 228 0.68 -12.87 -2.19
N PHE A 229 1.86 -12.41 -1.85
CA PHE A 229 2.12 -11.05 -1.37
C PHE A 229 2.21 -10.02 -2.51
N HIS A 230 2.99 -10.29 -3.57
CA HIS A 230 3.27 -9.31 -4.64
C HIS A 230 2.27 -9.36 -5.81
N PHE A 231 1.84 -10.54 -6.24
CA PHE A 231 1.03 -10.67 -7.47
C PHE A 231 -0.32 -9.94 -7.42
N PRO A 232 -0.99 -9.75 -6.28
CA PRO A 232 -2.18 -8.94 -6.23
C PRO A 232 -2.00 -7.50 -6.77
N VAL A 233 -0.80 -6.90 -6.63
CA VAL A 233 -0.49 -5.58 -7.22
C VAL A 233 -0.54 -5.63 -8.76
N LEU A 234 0.03 -6.68 -9.37
CA LEU A 234 -0.03 -6.88 -10.82
C LEU A 234 -1.47 -7.11 -11.31
N MET A 235 -2.26 -7.83 -10.51
CA MET A 235 -3.69 -8.04 -10.78
C MET A 235 -4.47 -6.73 -10.74
N ALA A 236 -4.18 -5.86 -9.75
CA ALA A 236 -4.77 -4.53 -9.66
C ALA A 236 -4.45 -3.67 -10.88
N PHE A 237 -3.19 -3.62 -11.30
CA PHE A 237 -2.79 -2.89 -12.50
C PHE A 237 -3.56 -3.37 -13.73
N ALA A 238 -3.65 -4.69 -13.92
CA ALA A 238 -4.42 -5.26 -15.02
C ALA A 238 -5.91 -4.90 -14.92
N ALA A 239 -6.52 -5.04 -13.74
CA ALA A 239 -7.94 -4.78 -13.53
C ALA A 239 -8.30 -3.30 -13.76
N LEU A 240 -7.54 -2.37 -13.16
CA LEU A 240 -7.81 -0.93 -13.28
C LEU A 240 -7.76 -0.46 -14.74
N ILE A 241 -6.85 -1.00 -15.56
CA ILE A 241 -6.73 -0.66 -16.97
C ILE A 241 -7.76 -1.41 -17.81
N SER A 242 -7.71 -2.76 -17.82
CA SER A 242 -8.54 -3.57 -18.72
C SER A 242 -10.04 -3.52 -18.38
N GLY A 243 -10.36 -3.29 -17.10
CA GLY A 243 -11.73 -3.08 -16.61
C GLY A 243 -12.29 -1.67 -16.88
N GLY A 244 -11.51 -0.76 -17.50
CA GLY A 244 -11.96 0.59 -17.87
C GLY A 244 -12.15 1.54 -16.68
N VAL A 245 -11.55 1.24 -15.52
CA VAL A 245 -11.65 2.13 -14.34
C VAL A 245 -10.98 3.46 -14.62
N LEU A 246 -9.81 3.45 -15.27
CA LEU A 246 -9.06 4.67 -15.60
C LEU A 246 -9.71 5.48 -16.73
N ASP A 247 -10.52 4.85 -17.58
CA ASP A 247 -11.34 5.59 -18.56
C ASP A 247 -12.50 6.32 -17.90
N ARG A 248 -13.08 5.71 -16.88
CA ARG A 248 -14.20 6.27 -16.14
C ARG A 248 -13.78 7.34 -15.13
N PHE A 249 -12.61 7.16 -14.52
CA PHE A 249 -12.06 8.01 -13.45
C PHE A 249 -10.69 8.54 -13.88
N ALA A 250 -10.64 9.34 -14.94
CA ALA A 250 -9.40 9.83 -15.56
C ALA A 250 -8.53 10.68 -14.62
N ASP A 251 -9.13 11.31 -13.61
CA ASP A 251 -8.43 12.11 -12.60
C ASP A 251 -7.90 11.28 -11.43
N LEU A 252 -8.20 9.97 -11.38
CA LEU A 252 -7.72 9.09 -10.30
C LEU A 252 -6.21 8.91 -10.39
N LYS A 253 -5.50 9.39 -9.38
CA LYS A 253 -4.07 9.07 -9.22
C LYS A 253 -3.94 7.71 -8.55
N VAL A 254 -3.08 6.85 -9.09
CA VAL A 254 -2.80 5.52 -8.53
C VAL A 254 -1.30 5.35 -8.38
N VAL A 255 -0.87 4.82 -7.26
CA VAL A 255 0.50 4.35 -7.04
C VAL A 255 0.49 2.86 -6.69
N PHE A 256 1.44 2.12 -7.25
CA PHE A 256 1.68 0.70 -6.97
C PHE A 256 2.96 0.61 -6.14
N LEU A 257 2.84 0.13 -4.89
CA LEU A 257 3.89 0.21 -3.86
C LEU A 257 4.49 -1.16 -3.54
N GLU A 258 5.76 -1.15 -3.17
CA GLU A 258 6.54 -2.28 -2.64
C GLU A 258 6.58 -3.53 -3.54
N ALA A 259 6.29 -3.40 -4.83
CA ALA A 259 6.38 -4.50 -5.79
C ALA A 259 7.58 -4.37 -6.74
N GLY A 260 8.44 -3.38 -6.50
CA GLY A 260 9.47 -2.96 -7.44
C GLY A 260 8.88 -2.45 -8.75
N SER A 261 9.73 -2.15 -9.72
CA SER A 261 9.30 -1.64 -11.03
C SER A 261 9.53 -2.64 -12.18
N MET A 262 10.23 -3.73 -11.94
CA MET A 262 10.65 -4.68 -12.99
C MET A 262 9.49 -5.44 -13.64
N TRP A 263 8.34 -5.56 -12.99
CA TRP A 263 7.15 -6.21 -13.54
C TRP A 263 6.39 -5.33 -14.55
N VAL A 264 6.61 -4.00 -14.52
CA VAL A 264 5.85 -3.02 -15.32
C VAL A 264 6.01 -3.25 -16.82
N PRO A 265 7.22 -3.42 -17.40
CA PRO A 265 7.40 -3.71 -18.82
C PRO A 265 6.66 -4.99 -19.27
N TYR A 266 6.72 -6.04 -18.46
CA TYR A 266 6.03 -7.30 -18.75
C TYR A 266 4.51 -7.10 -18.81
N MET A 267 3.92 -6.41 -17.85
CA MET A 267 2.48 -6.17 -17.82
C MET A 267 2.01 -5.26 -18.95
N ILE A 268 2.78 -4.23 -19.30
CA ILE A 268 2.50 -3.38 -20.47
C ILE A 268 2.45 -4.23 -21.74
N ASP A 269 3.45 -5.08 -21.97
CA ASP A 269 3.50 -5.95 -23.15
C ASP A 269 2.31 -6.90 -23.17
N ARG A 270 2.02 -7.60 -22.07
CA ARG A 270 0.93 -8.58 -22.01
C ARG A 270 -0.44 -7.95 -22.21
N LEU A 271 -0.72 -6.82 -21.57
CA LEU A 271 -1.99 -6.11 -21.72
C LEU A 271 -2.16 -5.56 -23.14
N ASN A 272 -1.12 -4.92 -23.70
CA ASN A 272 -1.18 -4.42 -25.08
C ASN A 272 -1.38 -5.55 -26.09
N HIS A 273 -0.67 -6.67 -25.93
CA HIS A 273 -0.84 -7.82 -26.80
C HIS A 273 -2.29 -8.35 -26.77
N ARG A 274 -2.87 -8.49 -25.57
CA ARG A 274 -4.26 -8.94 -25.41
C ARG A 274 -5.27 -7.93 -25.94
N TYR A 275 -5.06 -6.64 -25.68
CA TYR A 275 -5.91 -5.57 -26.19
C TYR A 275 -6.00 -5.60 -27.72
N GLN A 276 -4.86 -5.73 -28.43
CA GLN A 276 -4.83 -5.73 -29.89
C GLN A 276 -5.37 -7.02 -30.49
N ASN A 277 -4.96 -8.17 -29.97
CA ASN A 277 -5.24 -9.46 -30.61
C ASN A 277 -6.58 -10.08 -30.18
N GLN A 278 -6.89 -10.08 -28.89
CA GLN A 278 -8.14 -10.65 -28.39
C GLN A 278 -9.24 -9.58 -28.32
N GLY A 279 -8.96 -8.45 -27.68
CA GLY A 279 -9.94 -7.40 -27.49
C GLY A 279 -10.48 -6.87 -28.81
N LYS A 280 -9.62 -6.30 -29.66
CA LYS A 280 -10.08 -5.66 -30.90
C LYS A 280 -10.46 -6.66 -31.98
N LYS A 281 -9.62 -7.69 -32.24
CA LYS A 281 -9.87 -8.63 -33.34
C LYS A 281 -11.03 -9.58 -33.01
N LEU A 282 -11.04 -10.15 -31.80
CA LEU A 282 -12.08 -11.10 -31.41
C LEU A 282 -13.45 -10.42 -31.25
N ALA A 283 -13.49 -9.19 -30.80
CA ALA A 283 -14.73 -8.42 -30.68
C ALA A 283 -15.49 -8.19 -32.01
N GLN A 284 -14.82 -8.34 -33.15
CA GLN A 284 -15.48 -8.30 -34.46
C GLN A 284 -16.42 -9.50 -34.65
N PHE A 285 -16.13 -10.63 -34.01
CA PHE A 285 -16.89 -11.89 -34.09
C PHE A 285 -17.70 -12.15 -32.80
N LEU A 286 -17.20 -11.67 -31.68
CA LEU A 286 -17.78 -11.87 -30.34
C LEU A 286 -17.87 -10.48 -29.63
N PRO A 287 -18.91 -9.69 -29.87
CA PRO A 287 -19.03 -8.31 -29.34
C PRO A 287 -18.90 -8.21 -27.83
N GLN A 288 -19.26 -9.27 -27.09
CA GLN A 288 -19.12 -9.33 -25.63
C GLN A 288 -17.66 -9.37 -25.15
N THR A 289 -16.69 -9.61 -26.03
CA THR A 289 -15.25 -9.58 -25.71
C THR A 289 -14.62 -8.21 -25.97
N LYS A 290 -15.42 -7.19 -26.33
CA LYS A 290 -14.93 -5.83 -26.56
C LYS A 290 -14.23 -5.33 -25.28
N PRO A 291 -12.98 -4.85 -25.38
CA PRO A 291 -12.27 -4.30 -24.23
C PRO A 291 -13.04 -3.12 -23.63
N LEU A 292 -13.03 -3.02 -22.31
CA LEU A 292 -13.56 -1.84 -21.61
C LEU A 292 -12.56 -0.68 -21.68
N GLN A 293 -11.24 -0.99 -21.68
CA GLN A 293 -10.19 0.01 -21.89
C GLN A 293 -10.30 0.64 -23.30
N GLN A 294 -10.08 1.94 -23.39
CA GLN A 294 -10.17 2.70 -24.64
C GLN A 294 -8.80 2.95 -25.30
N LEU A 295 -7.73 3.04 -24.49
CA LEU A 295 -6.40 3.44 -24.91
C LEU A 295 -5.39 2.27 -24.78
N PRO A 296 -4.26 2.31 -25.52
CA PRO A 296 -3.09 1.48 -25.20
C PRO A 296 -2.60 1.75 -23.77
N VAL A 297 -2.02 0.73 -23.12
CA VAL A 297 -1.59 0.83 -21.71
C VAL A 297 -0.63 2.00 -21.46
N ILE A 298 0.28 2.23 -22.41
CA ILE A 298 1.29 3.29 -22.27
C ILE A 298 0.67 4.70 -22.23
N ASP A 299 -0.50 4.90 -22.85
CA ASP A 299 -1.16 6.19 -22.86
C ASP A 299 -1.79 6.53 -21.50
N TYR A 300 -2.30 5.52 -20.77
CA TYR A 300 -2.70 5.70 -19.35
C TYR A 300 -1.52 6.08 -18.47
N ILE A 301 -0.36 5.46 -18.67
CA ILE A 301 0.85 5.79 -17.90
C ILE A 301 1.30 7.23 -18.21
N LYS A 302 1.36 7.59 -19.50
CA LYS A 302 1.74 8.94 -19.97
C LYS A 302 0.74 10.03 -19.59
N SER A 303 -0.48 9.70 -19.19
CA SER A 303 -1.43 10.67 -18.62
C SER A 303 -0.87 11.34 -17.36
N GLY A 304 0.05 10.68 -16.67
CA GLY A 304 0.75 11.22 -15.51
C GLY A 304 0.10 10.89 -14.18
N ASN A 305 -0.97 10.08 -14.16
CA ASN A 305 -1.70 9.71 -12.95
C ASN A 305 -1.36 8.32 -12.41
N LEU A 306 -0.53 7.53 -13.13
CA LEU A 306 -0.01 6.25 -12.65
C LEU A 306 1.43 6.40 -12.17
N PHE A 307 1.71 5.83 -10.99
CA PHE A 307 3.02 5.84 -10.36
C PHE A 307 3.40 4.43 -9.93
N PHE A 308 4.71 4.15 -9.94
CA PHE A 308 5.27 2.85 -9.58
C PHE A 308 6.40 3.06 -8.58
N SER A 309 6.44 2.29 -7.49
CA SER A 309 7.62 2.29 -6.65
C SER A 309 8.75 1.50 -7.31
N ALA A 310 9.96 2.05 -7.24
CA ALA A 310 11.18 1.33 -7.54
C ALA A 310 11.87 0.93 -6.25
N GLU A 311 12.57 -0.19 -6.32
CA GLU A 311 13.51 -0.65 -5.31
C GLU A 311 14.95 -0.43 -5.79
N LEU A 312 15.90 -0.38 -4.85
CA LEU A 312 17.31 -0.14 -5.20
C LEU A 312 17.89 -1.26 -6.08
N GLU A 313 17.38 -2.48 -5.88
CA GLU A 313 17.78 -3.68 -6.61
C GLU A 313 17.20 -3.78 -8.03
N ASP A 314 16.31 -2.87 -8.41
CA ASP A 314 15.73 -2.84 -9.76
C ASP A 314 16.83 -2.58 -10.80
N PHE A 315 17.44 -3.65 -11.30
CA PHE A 315 18.58 -3.58 -12.22
C PHE A 315 18.20 -3.11 -13.63
N ILE A 316 16.91 -3.14 -13.99
CA ILE A 316 16.39 -2.60 -15.27
C ILE A 316 15.70 -1.25 -15.08
N LEU A 317 15.90 -0.56 -13.95
CA LEU A 317 15.24 0.73 -13.68
C LEU A 317 15.44 1.76 -14.80
N PRO A 318 16.63 1.92 -15.42
CA PRO A 318 16.78 2.84 -16.56
C PRO A 318 15.84 2.50 -17.72
N GLN A 319 15.69 1.22 -18.06
CA GLN A 319 14.80 0.78 -19.14
C GLN A 319 13.31 0.97 -18.76
N VAL A 320 12.97 0.84 -17.48
CA VAL A 320 11.63 1.17 -17.00
C VAL A 320 11.37 2.67 -17.17
N LEU A 321 12.29 3.52 -16.76
CA LEU A 321 12.18 4.99 -16.93
C LEU A 321 12.06 5.40 -18.40
N ASP A 322 12.82 4.79 -19.29
CA ASP A 322 12.72 5.01 -20.74
C ASP A 322 11.32 4.64 -21.27
N LEU A 323 10.73 3.58 -20.74
CA LEU A 323 9.41 3.09 -21.17
C LEU A 323 8.26 3.91 -20.60
N VAL A 324 8.24 4.12 -19.28
CA VAL A 324 7.12 4.74 -18.57
C VAL A 324 7.25 6.25 -18.45
N GLY A 325 8.49 6.76 -18.49
CA GLY A 325 8.85 8.16 -18.25
C GLY A 325 9.36 8.40 -16.83
N GLU A 326 10.29 9.33 -16.68
CA GLU A 326 10.93 9.67 -15.40
C GLU A 326 9.96 10.25 -14.34
N LYS A 327 8.77 10.68 -14.77
CA LYS A 327 7.78 11.30 -13.89
C LYS A 327 6.82 10.32 -13.20
N GLN A 328 6.95 9.03 -13.45
CA GLN A 328 6.02 7.99 -12.99
C GLN A 328 6.61 7.10 -11.89
N VAL A 329 7.87 7.28 -11.53
CA VAL A 329 8.55 6.43 -10.56
C VAL A 329 8.76 7.18 -9.25
N VAL A 330 8.46 6.53 -8.15
CA VAL A 330 8.71 6.98 -6.77
C VAL A 330 9.55 5.94 -6.04
N MET A 331 10.04 6.25 -4.85
CA MET A 331 10.80 5.32 -4.02
C MET A 331 10.35 5.41 -2.57
N GLY A 332 10.33 4.28 -1.90
CA GLY A 332 10.08 4.14 -0.47
C GLY A 332 11.24 3.49 0.26
N THR A 333 11.25 3.61 1.57
CA THR A 333 12.24 2.96 2.44
C THR A 333 11.74 1.68 3.07
N ASP A 334 10.44 1.47 3.08
CA ASP A 334 9.76 0.41 3.84
C ASP A 334 10.07 0.44 5.35
N MET A 335 10.50 1.58 5.89
CA MET A 335 10.80 1.71 7.33
C MET A 335 9.53 1.57 8.18
N PRO A 336 9.42 0.66 9.18
CA PRO A 336 10.52 -0.04 9.84
C PRO A 336 10.57 -1.54 9.55
N HIS A 337 10.11 -2.02 8.42
CA HIS A 337 10.10 -3.46 8.09
C HIS A 337 11.52 -4.06 8.06
N GLY A 338 11.61 -5.40 8.00
CA GLY A 338 12.90 -6.10 8.16
C GLY A 338 13.82 -6.02 6.95
N ASP A 339 13.23 -5.82 5.80
CA ASP A 339 13.85 -5.67 4.47
C ASP A 339 13.98 -4.21 4.01
N ARG A 340 13.71 -3.28 4.93
CA ARG A 340 13.82 -1.85 4.64
C ARG A 340 15.19 -1.42 4.10
N GLU A 341 15.18 -0.44 3.23
CA GLU A 341 16.41 0.18 2.72
C GLU A 341 16.79 1.41 3.55
N ARG A 342 17.91 1.29 4.28
CA ARG A 342 18.49 2.43 4.99
C ARG A 342 19.29 3.32 4.04
N PHE A 343 19.19 4.64 4.24
CA PHE A 343 19.90 5.63 3.40
C PHE A 343 19.57 5.50 1.91
N ALA A 344 18.35 5.13 1.58
CA ALA A 344 17.86 4.84 0.23
C ALA A 344 18.25 5.92 -0.79
N ALA A 345 18.08 7.21 -0.45
CA ALA A 345 18.47 8.29 -1.35
C ALA A 345 19.97 8.32 -1.67
N ARG A 346 20.81 8.00 -0.68
CA ARG A 346 22.28 7.96 -0.88
C ARG A 346 22.66 6.81 -1.80
N HIS A 347 22.11 5.62 -1.57
CA HIS A 347 22.36 4.46 -2.42
C HIS A 347 21.83 4.66 -3.85
N LEU A 348 20.65 5.31 -4.01
CA LEU A 348 20.17 5.67 -5.35
C LEU A 348 21.11 6.64 -6.07
N GLN A 349 21.68 7.62 -5.34
CA GLN A 349 22.65 8.58 -5.90
C GLN A 349 23.99 7.95 -6.27
N GLU A 350 24.35 6.80 -5.74
CA GLU A 350 25.54 6.03 -6.11
C GLU A 350 25.38 5.30 -7.47
N ARG A 351 24.15 5.12 -7.94
CA ARG A 351 23.86 4.50 -9.25
C ARG A 351 24.38 5.38 -10.39
N LYS A 352 25.21 4.78 -11.27
CA LYS A 352 25.84 5.46 -12.42
C LYS A 352 25.01 5.37 -13.69
N ASP A 353 23.94 4.59 -13.66
CA ASP A 353 23.04 4.31 -14.78
C ASP A 353 21.79 5.21 -14.77
N LEU A 354 21.68 6.13 -13.79
CA LEU A 354 20.58 7.10 -13.69
C LEU A 354 21.11 8.53 -13.88
N SER A 355 20.31 9.39 -14.51
CA SER A 355 20.59 10.82 -14.58
C SER A 355 20.25 11.53 -13.26
N ASP A 356 20.91 12.66 -12.99
CA ASP A 356 20.60 13.50 -11.83
C ASP A 356 19.11 13.94 -11.84
N ALA A 357 18.57 14.24 -13.02
CA ALA A 357 17.17 14.62 -13.19
C ALA A 357 16.22 13.45 -12.86
N ALA A 358 16.54 12.23 -13.26
CA ALA A 358 15.76 11.04 -12.92
C ALA A 358 15.77 10.82 -11.41
N MET A 359 16.93 10.93 -10.75
CA MET A 359 17.06 10.80 -9.30
C MET A 359 16.26 11.87 -8.55
N GLU A 360 16.33 13.14 -8.98
CA GLU A 360 15.54 14.22 -8.40
C GLU A 360 14.02 13.99 -8.57
N ASN A 361 13.62 13.49 -9.75
CA ASN A 361 12.23 13.15 -9.99
C ASN A 361 11.76 12.04 -9.06
N ILE A 362 12.50 10.94 -8.94
CA ILE A 362 12.15 9.79 -8.08
C ILE A 362 12.07 10.19 -6.61
N LEU A 363 13.03 10.97 -6.14
CA LEU A 363 13.20 11.28 -4.73
C LEU A 363 12.37 12.49 -4.25
N GLN A 364 11.99 13.42 -5.15
CA GLN A 364 11.31 14.65 -4.74
C GLN A 364 10.07 14.99 -5.58
N ASN A 365 10.24 15.20 -6.90
CA ASN A 365 9.20 15.80 -7.73
C ASN A 365 7.98 14.88 -7.89
N ASN A 366 8.21 13.57 -8.10
CA ASN A 366 7.13 12.61 -8.32
C ASN A 366 6.32 12.33 -7.04
N PRO A 367 6.93 12.02 -5.88
CA PRO A 367 6.14 11.84 -4.65
C PRO A 367 5.46 13.15 -4.22
N ALA A 368 6.07 14.33 -4.42
CA ALA A 368 5.41 15.60 -4.15
C ALA A 368 4.15 15.79 -5.02
N ARG A 369 4.22 15.45 -6.32
CA ARG A 369 3.08 15.51 -7.24
C ARG A 369 2.02 14.45 -6.91
N LEU A 370 2.43 13.24 -6.58
CA LEU A 370 1.53 12.14 -6.22
C LEU A 370 0.67 12.53 -5.01
N TYR A 371 1.31 12.89 -3.91
CA TYR A 371 0.63 13.18 -2.63
C TYR A 371 0.23 14.66 -2.48
N SER A 372 0.42 15.48 -3.52
CA SER A 372 0.10 16.91 -3.50
C SER A 372 0.80 17.67 -2.36
N LEU A 373 2.06 17.33 -2.10
CA LEU A 373 2.88 17.95 -1.06
C LEU A 373 3.49 19.27 -1.57
N ARG A 374 3.64 20.23 -0.67
CA ARG A 374 4.45 21.43 -0.92
C ARG A 374 5.87 21.13 -0.44
N VAL A 375 6.79 21.15 -1.38
CA VAL A 375 8.23 20.97 -1.12
C VAL A 375 8.90 22.33 -1.06
#